data_87d75275a25cb51028ac573c2f7eee7e
#
_entry.id   87d75275a25cb51028ac573c2f7eee7e
#
_cell.length_a   1.000
_cell.length_b   1.000
_cell.length_c   1.000
_cell.angle_alpha   90.00
_cell.angle_beta   90.00
_cell.angle_gamma   90.00
#
_symmetry.space_group_name_H-M   'P 1'
#
loop_
_entity.id
_entity.type
_entity.pdbx_description
1 polymer ?
#
loop_
_entity_poly.entity_id
_entity_poly.type
_entity_poly.pdbx_seq_one_letter_code
_entity_poly.pdbx_strand_id
1 'polypeptide(L)'
;MKKKLLAISLITLGGLYGVLAAVIILAFAIAELPISTGILLSLVIIVIQFFIAPNLNDFVFKHFYKTKFDYELPEYLKEFIKESCEKHNMKYPKIGFIDDGSPNAFTYGRTKNDARVVITRGILNLLNEEEVKAVVAHELGHAVHHDMIFMTVAQIVPLLLYYVYEILLGTRNNSSSRSNDSDSKDYGAMIGMLAYVLYIASQYIILWLSRTREYYADAFSLEETKNPTALANALVKIGFGLSIGDKEGKSKVSQGNALGISNAKISKGVAIGSYNNGGVSKENIVKAMRWERWNIWAKLQELNSTHPLISNRLLAISDRCEEFNQERYIVFNEQKTESYVDDFIKELAIASAPCIILILFFIFFLIFVDSNPLMILGIFVILFVSSLFIQLSYTHKDKDYKETNVADLLSEVKVSNVTSIPCILKGKVIGRGNPGCIFNEDFVLQDETGIIFLDYTQPLYVLEKFFALFKA
;
A
#
# COMPACT_ATOMS: atom_id res chain seq x y z
N MET A 1 -0.83 -26.76 0.12
CA MET A 1 -0.88 -25.29 0.09
C MET A 1 -1.97 -24.76 -0.84
N LYS A 2 -1.96 -25.03 -2.14
CA LYS A 2 -2.94 -24.56 -3.15
C LYS A 2 -4.42 -24.77 -2.77
N LYS A 3 -4.80 -25.94 -2.21
CA LYS A 3 -6.20 -26.21 -1.78
C LYS A 3 -6.65 -25.30 -0.63
N LYS A 4 -5.76 -24.95 0.31
CA LYS A 4 -6.07 -24.05 1.44
C LYS A 4 -6.28 -22.62 0.95
N LEU A 5 -5.43 -22.11 0.04
CA LEU A 5 -5.61 -20.81 -0.58
C LEU A 5 -6.93 -20.72 -1.36
N LEU A 6 -7.22 -21.75 -2.16
CA LEU A 6 -8.48 -21.81 -2.91
C LEU A 6 -9.69 -21.75 -1.96
N ALA A 7 -9.66 -22.53 -0.87
CA ALA A 7 -10.74 -22.52 0.14
C ALA A 7 -10.90 -21.13 0.79
N ILE A 8 -9.81 -20.50 1.21
CA ILE A 8 -9.84 -19.13 1.77
C ILE A 8 -10.45 -18.16 0.77
N SER A 9 -10.00 -18.20 -0.50
CA SER A 9 -10.50 -17.30 -1.53
C SER A 9 -12.00 -17.51 -1.80
N LEU A 10 -12.46 -18.76 -1.90
CA LEU A 10 -13.88 -19.07 -2.14
C LEU A 10 -14.76 -18.69 -0.95
N ILE A 11 -14.33 -18.93 0.29
CA ILE A 11 -15.07 -18.51 1.49
C ILE A 11 -15.16 -16.98 1.56
N THR A 12 -14.06 -16.28 1.30
CA THR A 12 -14.04 -14.81 1.30
C THR A 12 -14.96 -14.24 0.22
N LEU A 13 -14.89 -14.77 -1.00
CA LEU A 13 -15.80 -14.36 -2.08
C LEU A 13 -17.27 -14.67 -1.74
N GLY A 14 -17.55 -15.87 -1.23
CA GLY A 14 -18.90 -16.24 -0.80
C GLY A 14 -19.45 -15.28 0.25
N GLY A 15 -18.64 -14.89 1.22
CA GLY A 15 -19.01 -13.90 2.24
C GLY A 15 -19.26 -12.50 1.64
N LEU A 16 -18.36 -12.01 0.81
CA LEU A 16 -18.46 -10.71 0.14
C LEU A 16 -19.73 -10.63 -0.74
N TYR A 17 -19.94 -11.64 -1.59
CA TYR A 17 -21.11 -11.69 -2.48
C TYR A 17 -22.41 -11.94 -1.73
N GLY A 18 -22.38 -12.68 -0.60
CA GLY A 18 -23.54 -12.84 0.28
C GLY A 18 -23.99 -11.51 0.89
N VAL A 19 -23.05 -10.71 1.38
CA VAL A 19 -23.32 -9.35 1.88
C VAL A 19 -23.86 -8.45 0.76
N LEU A 20 -23.24 -8.45 -0.42
CA LEU A 20 -23.70 -7.66 -1.56
C LEU A 20 -25.13 -8.05 -1.96
N ALA A 21 -25.43 -9.35 -2.07
CA ALA A 21 -26.75 -9.83 -2.41
C ALA A 21 -27.82 -9.38 -1.39
N ALA A 22 -27.51 -9.47 -0.09
CA ALA A 22 -28.41 -9.01 0.96
C ALA A 22 -28.72 -7.52 0.85
N VAL A 23 -27.71 -6.67 0.59
CA VAL A 23 -27.89 -5.23 0.39
C VAL A 23 -28.71 -4.92 -0.85
N ILE A 24 -28.43 -5.60 -1.98
CA ILE A 24 -29.19 -5.42 -3.22
C ILE A 24 -30.66 -5.81 -3.02
N ILE A 25 -30.93 -6.98 -2.44
CA ILE A 25 -32.30 -7.44 -2.16
C ILE A 25 -33.05 -6.42 -1.31
N LEU A 26 -32.41 -5.89 -0.27
CA LEU A 26 -33.00 -4.90 0.62
C LEU A 26 -33.28 -3.57 -0.11
N ALA A 27 -32.32 -3.10 -0.92
CA ALA A 27 -32.47 -1.87 -1.70
C ALA A 27 -33.61 -1.96 -2.74
N PHE A 28 -33.70 -3.09 -3.43
CA PHE A 28 -34.77 -3.34 -4.42
C PHE A 28 -36.14 -3.54 -3.79
N ALA A 29 -36.21 -4.18 -2.62
CA ALA A 29 -37.47 -4.33 -1.87
C ALA A 29 -38.05 -2.97 -1.44
N ILE A 30 -37.18 -2.01 -1.08
CA ILE A 30 -37.62 -0.65 -0.70
C ILE A 30 -37.96 0.21 -1.92
N ALA A 31 -37.18 0.06 -3.01
CA ALA A 31 -37.43 0.78 -4.24
C ALA A 31 -38.60 0.23 -5.07
N GLU A 32 -39.25 -0.86 -4.61
CA GLU A 32 -40.31 -1.58 -5.35
C GLU A 32 -39.88 -2.01 -6.76
N LEU A 33 -38.58 -2.19 -6.99
CA LEU A 33 -38.02 -2.59 -8.27
C LEU A 33 -37.87 -4.12 -8.38
N PRO A 34 -37.95 -4.70 -9.60
CA PRO A 34 -37.71 -6.12 -9.78
C PRO A 34 -36.26 -6.50 -9.43
N ILE A 35 -36.05 -7.32 -8.42
CA ILE A 35 -34.73 -7.77 -7.94
C ILE A 35 -33.92 -8.41 -9.08
N SER A 36 -34.59 -9.10 -10.01
CA SER A 36 -33.97 -9.70 -11.20
C SER A 36 -33.19 -8.72 -12.06
N THR A 37 -33.65 -7.47 -12.19
CA THR A 37 -32.99 -6.43 -12.97
C THR A 37 -31.64 -6.03 -12.39
N GLY A 38 -31.57 -5.86 -11.05
CA GLY A 38 -30.31 -5.55 -10.37
C GLY A 38 -29.28 -6.67 -10.45
N ILE A 39 -29.72 -7.92 -10.29
CA ILE A 39 -28.85 -9.09 -10.45
C ILE A 39 -28.31 -9.18 -11.88
N LEU A 40 -29.18 -9.01 -12.87
CA LEU A 40 -28.79 -9.07 -14.29
C LEU A 40 -27.76 -7.96 -14.62
N LEU A 41 -28.01 -6.74 -14.20
CA LEU A 41 -27.08 -5.61 -14.44
C LEU A 41 -25.72 -5.86 -13.79
N SER A 42 -25.72 -6.37 -12.54
CA SER A 42 -24.47 -6.72 -11.83
C SER A 42 -23.69 -7.79 -12.58
N LEU A 43 -24.34 -8.84 -13.06
CA LEU A 43 -23.69 -9.88 -13.85
C LEU A 43 -23.12 -9.34 -15.17
N VAL A 44 -23.83 -8.48 -15.86
CA VAL A 44 -23.36 -7.84 -17.10
C VAL A 44 -22.10 -7.01 -16.84
N ILE A 45 -22.08 -6.20 -15.79
CA ILE A 45 -20.91 -5.40 -15.41
C ILE A 45 -19.69 -6.31 -15.11
N ILE A 46 -19.90 -7.39 -14.35
CA ILE A 46 -18.84 -8.37 -14.03
C ILE A 46 -18.24 -8.95 -15.30
N VAL A 47 -19.09 -9.40 -16.20
CA VAL A 47 -18.65 -10.01 -17.46
C VAL A 47 -17.87 -9.01 -18.32
N ILE A 48 -18.41 -7.80 -18.48
CA ILE A 48 -17.75 -6.73 -19.23
C ILE A 48 -16.37 -6.42 -18.63
N GLN A 49 -16.29 -6.21 -17.32
CA GLN A 49 -15.03 -5.90 -16.63
C GLN A 49 -14.01 -7.04 -16.78
N PHE A 50 -14.42 -8.30 -16.62
CA PHE A 50 -13.54 -9.46 -16.78
C PHE A 50 -12.91 -9.55 -18.16
N PHE A 51 -13.69 -9.28 -19.22
CA PHE A 51 -13.18 -9.38 -20.60
C PHE A 51 -12.41 -8.13 -21.06
N ILE A 52 -12.77 -6.95 -20.60
CA ILE A 52 -12.18 -5.68 -21.06
C ILE A 52 -10.92 -5.32 -20.27
N ALA A 53 -10.89 -5.55 -18.94
CA ALA A 53 -9.83 -5.04 -18.06
C ALA A 53 -8.39 -5.37 -18.52
N PRO A 54 -8.02 -6.59 -18.92
CA PRO A 54 -6.65 -6.87 -19.33
C PRO A 54 -6.22 -6.14 -20.60
N ASN A 55 -7.15 -5.97 -21.55
CA ASN A 55 -6.87 -5.24 -22.78
C ASN A 55 -6.76 -3.73 -22.52
N LEU A 56 -7.58 -3.22 -21.63
CA LEU A 56 -7.47 -1.83 -21.16
C LEU A 56 -6.14 -1.59 -20.44
N ASN A 57 -5.72 -2.54 -19.61
CA ASN A 57 -4.41 -2.47 -18.93
C ASN A 57 -3.27 -2.54 -19.96
N ASP A 58 -3.33 -3.42 -20.97
CA ASP A 58 -2.34 -3.46 -22.05
C ASP A 58 -2.25 -2.10 -22.76
N PHE A 59 -3.40 -1.46 -23.03
CA PHE A 59 -3.45 -0.12 -23.63
C PHE A 59 -2.83 0.93 -22.72
N VAL A 60 -3.21 0.96 -21.44
CA VAL A 60 -2.66 1.91 -20.43
C VAL A 60 -1.16 1.73 -20.30
N PHE A 61 -0.68 0.51 -20.10
CA PHE A 61 0.76 0.26 -19.95
C PHE A 61 1.55 0.61 -21.23
N LYS A 62 1.02 0.29 -22.40
CA LYS A 62 1.67 0.63 -23.67
C LYS A 62 1.76 2.13 -23.89
N HIS A 63 0.70 2.90 -23.64
CA HIS A 63 0.64 4.32 -23.99
C HIS A 63 1.18 5.23 -22.89
N PHE A 64 0.85 4.98 -21.62
CA PHE A 64 1.24 5.84 -20.52
C PHE A 64 2.58 5.45 -19.91
N TYR A 65 2.85 4.15 -19.79
CA TYR A 65 4.10 3.64 -19.21
C TYR A 65 5.13 3.24 -20.26
N LYS A 66 4.79 3.34 -21.57
CA LYS A 66 5.65 2.99 -22.70
C LYS A 66 6.21 1.56 -22.61
N THR A 67 5.39 0.63 -22.12
CA THR A 67 5.77 -0.78 -21.96
C THR A 67 6.05 -1.40 -23.31
N LYS A 68 7.20 -2.06 -23.44
CA LYS A 68 7.58 -2.87 -24.60
C LYS A 68 7.21 -4.31 -24.33
N PHE A 69 6.28 -4.87 -25.11
CA PHE A 69 5.81 -6.25 -24.95
C PHE A 69 6.58 -7.28 -25.82
N ASP A 70 7.53 -6.82 -26.58
CA ASP A 70 8.44 -7.56 -27.47
C ASP A 70 9.89 -7.50 -27.01
N TYR A 71 10.10 -7.16 -25.71
CA TYR A 71 11.42 -7.06 -25.12
C TYR A 71 12.07 -8.44 -24.97
N GLU A 72 13.30 -8.56 -25.43
CA GLU A 72 14.11 -9.77 -25.25
C GLU A 72 14.72 -9.80 -23.83
N LEU A 73 14.21 -10.75 -23.04
CA LEU A 73 14.78 -11.03 -21.71
C LEU A 73 16.17 -11.68 -21.84
N PRO A 74 17.01 -11.55 -20.80
CA PRO A 74 18.21 -12.37 -20.67
C PRO A 74 17.90 -13.87 -20.78
N GLU A 75 18.81 -14.63 -21.39
CA GLU A 75 18.55 -16.05 -21.73
C GLU A 75 18.25 -16.88 -20.46
N TYR A 76 19.02 -16.70 -19.38
CA TYR A 76 18.79 -17.38 -18.11
C TYR A 76 17.37 -17.23 -17.58
N LEU A 77 16.74 -16.06 -17.83
CA LEU A 77 15.41 -15.76 -17.37
C LEU A 77 14.33 -16.32 -18.28
N LYS A 78 14.57 -16.33 -19.61
CA LYS A 78 13.69 -16.99 -20.56
C LYS A 78 13.57 -18.48 -20.30
N GLU A 79 14.72 -19.15 -20.10
CA GLU A 79 14.77 -20.57 -19.81
C GLU A 79 14.03 -20.89 -18.50
N PHE A 80 14.31 -20.14 -17.43
CA PHE A 80 13.63 -20.30 -16.14
C PHE A 80 12.11 -20.15 -16.23
N ILE A 81 11.62 -19.11 -16.94
CA ILE A 81 10.17 -18.90 -17.14
C ILE A 81 9.57 -20.06 -17.93
N LYS A 82 10.26 -20.52 -18.98
CA LYS A 82 9.80 -21.64 -19.81
C LYS A 82 9.66 -22.92 -19.02
N GLU A 83 10.70 -23.30 -18.25
CA GLU A 83 10.68 -24.47 -17.39
C GLU A 83 9.56 -24.43 -16.34
N SER A 84 9.40 -23.27 -15.68
CA SER A 84 8.32 -23.08 -14.70
C SER A 84 6.94 -23.19 -15.36
N CYS A 85 6.76 -22.62 -16.54
CA CYS A 85 5.49 -22.70 -17.30
C CYS A 85 5.16 -24.15 -17.70
N GLU A 86 6.13 -24.91 -18.19
CA GLU A 86 5.95 -26.31 -18.55
C GLU A 86 5.56 -27.16 -17.33
N LYS A 87 6.27 -26.97 -16.21
CA LYS A 87 6.00 -27.66 -14.94
C LYS A 87 4.58 -27.44 -14.40
N HIS A 88 4.04 -26.24 -14.60
CA HIS A 88 2.71 -25.86 -14.08
C HIS A 88 1.59 -25.88 -15.14
N ASN A 89 1.85 -26.44 -16.33
CA ASN A 89 0.91 -26.45 -17.45
C ASN A 89 0.31 -25.04 -17.71
N MET A 90 1.17 -24.05 -17.83
CA MET A 90 0.84 -22.66 -18.08
C MET A 90 1.42 -22.23 -19.43
N LYS A 91 0.69 -21.44 -20.21
CA LYS A 91 1.27 -20.82 -21.39
C LYS A 91 2.32 -19.81 -20.97
N TYR A 92 3.37 -19.68 -21.80
CA TYR A 92 4.38 -18.64 -21.61
C TYR A 92 3.70 -17.26 -21.54
N PRO A 93 3.90 -16.48 -20.45
CA PRO A 93 3.22 -15.21 -20.27
C PRO A 93 3.75 -14.17 -21.27
N LYS A 94 2.91 -13.19 -21.59
CA LYS A 94 3.36 -12.04 -22.36
C LYS A 94 4.25 -11.16 -21.48
N ILE A 95 5.50 -11.01 -21.87
CA ILE A 95 6.47 -10.23 -21.10
C ILE A 95 6.38 -8.76 -21.49
N GLY A 96 6.21 -7.89 -20.48
CA GLY A 96 6.28 -6.44 -20.63
C GLY A 96 7.54 -5.89 -19.96
N PHE A 97 8.21 -4.99 -20.62
CA PHE A 97 9.36 -4.28 -20.08
C PHE A 97 9.08 -2.78 -20.02
N ILE A 98 9.32 -2.17 -18.85
CA ILE A 98 9.21 -0.73 -18.64
C ILE A 98 10.61 -0.19 -18.39
N ASP A 99 11.04 0.79 -19.19
CA ASP A 99 12.31 1.48 -19.01
C ASP A 99 12.20 2.53 -17.89
N ASP A 100 12.01 2.03 -16.67
CA ASP A 100 11.95 2.81 -15.44
C ASP A 100 13.05 2.31 -14.47
N GLY A 101 13.78 3.24 -13.86
CA GLY A 101 14.85 2.91 -12.90
C GLY A 101 14.33 2.44 -11.54
N SER A 102 13.07 2.62 -11.24
CA SER A 102 12.45 2.13 -10.02
C SER A 102 12.25 0.61 -10.09
N PRO A 103 12.77 -0.19 -9.13
CA PRO A 103 12.66 -1.63 -9.20
C PRO A 103 11.23 -2.08 -8.89
N ASN A 104 10.55 -2.61 -9.91
CA ASN A 104 9.21 -3.16 -9.75
C ASN A 104 8.96 -4.31 -10.73
N ALA A 105 8.13 -5.26 -10.31
CA ALA A 105 7.56 -6.30 -11.15
C ALA A 105 6.11 -6.53 -10.74
N PHE A 106 5.26 -6.92 -11.67
CA PHE A 106 3.85 -7.24 -11.40
C PHE A 106 3.23 -8.10 -12.48
N THR A 107 2.20 -8.84 -12.09
CA THR A 107 1.45 -9.73 -12.96
C THR A 107 0.00 -9.30 -13.07
N TYR A 108 -0.53 -9.28 -14.30
CA TYR A 108 -1.95 -9.06 -14.55
C TYR A 108 -2.46 -9.92 -15.71
N GLY A 109 -3.78 -10.02 -15.84
CA GLY A 109 -4.42 -10.84 -16.89
C GLY A 109 -5.77 -11.38 -16.43
N ARG A 110 -6.32 -12.32 -17.21
CA ARG A 110 -7.58 -13.01 -16.88
C ARG A 110 -7.37 -14.35 -16.22
N THR A 111 -6.47 -15.13 -16.76
CA THR A 111 -6.19 -16.50 -16.30
C THR A 111 -4.69 -16.78 -16.37
N LYS A 112 -4.25 -17.90 -15.82
CA LYS A 112 -2.84 -18.32 -15.90
C LYS A 112 -2.34 -18.43 -17.36
N ASN A 113 -3.24 -18.71 -18.32
CA ASN A 113 -2.88 -18.84 -19.73
C ASN A 113 -3.03 -17.54 -20.52
N ASP A 114 -3.46 -16.46 -19.87
CA ASP A 114 -3.56 -15.10 -20.41
C ASP A 114 -2.89 -14.12 -19.44
N ALA A 115 -1.75 -14.53 -18.89
CA ALA A 115 -0.97 -13.72 -17.96
C ALA A 115 0.01 -12.80 -18.70
N ARG A 116 0.21 -11.61 -18.13
CA ARG A 116 1.29 -10.69 -18.47
C ARG A 116 2.16 -10.52 -17.24
N VAL A 117 3.46 -10.66 -17.43
CA VAL A 117 4.46 -10.35 -16.40
C VAL A 117 5.23 -9.12 -16.85
N VAL A 118 5.17 -8.07 -16.07
CA VAL A 118 5.86 -6.80 -16.38
C VAL A 118 7.02 -6.63 -15.42
N ILE A 119 8.18 -6.25 -15.98
CA ILE A 119 9.43 -6.05 -15.25
C ILE A 119 9.97 -4.68 -15.61
N THR A 120 10.47 -3.94 -14.63
CA THR A 120 11.16 -2.67 -14.88
C THR A 120 12.66 -2.87 -15.05
N ARG A 121 13.32 -1.90 -15.72
CA ARG A 121 14.78 -1.85 -15.81
C ARG A 121 15.43 -1.85 -14.42
N GLY A 122 14.79 -1.19 -13.46
CA GLY A 122 15.31 -1.13 -12.08
C GLY A 122 15.50 -2.49 -11.44
N ILE A 123 14.63 -3.47 -11.69
CA ILE A 123 14.80 -4.86 -11.21
C ILE A 123 16.08 -5.48 -11.78
N LEU A 124 16.26 -5.39 -13.10
CA LEU A 124 17.41 -6.01 -13.78
C LEU A 124 18.76 -5.35 -13.40
N ASN A 125 18.73 -4.08 -13.00
CA ASN A 125 19.93 -3.36 -12.58
C ASN A 125 20.29 -3.55 -11.11
N LEU A 126 19.27 -3.76 -10.25
CA LEU A 126 19.46 -3.80 -8.80
C LEU A 126 19.72 -5.22 -8.28
N LEU A 127 19.11 -6.22 -8.90
CA LEU A 127 19.11 -7.60 -8.44
C LEU A 127 20.09 -8.46 -9.25
N ASN A 128 20.69 -9.46 -8.59
CA ASN A 128 21.42 -10.49 -9.29
C ASN A 128 20.46 -11.52 -9.94
N GLU A 129 21.01 -12.43 -10.75
CA GLU A 129 20.21 -13.40 -11.52
C GLU A 129 19.28 -14.27 -10.63
N GLU A 130 19.78 -14.74 -9.50
CA GLU A 130 18.98 -15.57 -8.57
C GLU A 130 17.87 -14.77 -7.90
N GLU A 131 18.14 -13.53 -7.56
CA GLU A 131 17.13 -12.60 -7.00
C GLU A 131 16.06 -12.24 -8.04
N VAL A 132 16.47 -12.03 -9.31
CA VAL A 132 15.52 -11.78 -10.41
C VAL A 132 14.65 -13.01 -10.65
N LYS A 133 15.23 -14.22 -10.68
CA LYS A 133 14.47 -15.48 -10.78
C LYS A 133 13.46 -15.61 -9.64
N ALA A 134 13.86 -15.29 -8.41
CA ALA A 134 12.98 -15.35 -7.25
C ALA A 134 11.79 -14.39 -7.36
N VAL A 135 12.02 -13.16 -7.80
CA VAL A 135 10.96 -12.17 -8.07
C VAL A 135 10.03 -12.65 -9.18
N VAL A 136 10.58 -13.11 -10.30
CA VAL A 136 9.76 -13.59 -11.42
C VAL A 136 8.98 -14.85 -11.05
N ALA A 137 9.56 -15.75 -10.24
CA ALA A 137 8.84 -16.90 -9.69
C ALA A 137 7.67 -16.46 -8.80
N HIS A 138 7.85 -15.43 -7.97
CA HIS A 138 6.77 -14.85 -7.17
C HIS A 138 5.64 -14.36 -8.08
N GLU A 139 5.94 -13.61 -9.13
CA GLU A 139 4.97 -13.12 -10.11
C GLU A 139 4.25 -14.27 -10.86
N LEU A 140 4.98 -15.31 -11.25
CA LEU A 140 4.37 -16.51 -11.84
C LEU A 140 3.46 -17.24 -10.83
N GLY A 141 3.78 -17.18 -9.54
CA GLY A 141 2.95 -17.71 -8.46
C GLY A 141 1.55 -17.11 -8.45
N HIS A 142 1.40 -15.80 -8.65
CA HIS A 142 0.10 -15.14 -8.78
C HIS A 142 -0.72 -15.70 -9.96
N ALA A 143 -0.07 -15.93 -11.10
CA ALA A 143 -0.73 -16.51 -12.26
C ALA A 143 -1.18 -17.96 -12.01
N VAL A 144 -0.29 -18.80 -11.44
CA VAL A 144 -0.56 -20.21 -11.15
C VAL A 144 -1.64 -20.40 -10.08
N HIS A 145 -1.72 -19.48 -9.12
CA HIS A 145 -2.74 -19.49 -8.07
C HIS A 145 -4.07 -18.84 -8.47
N HIS A 146 -4.18 -18.34 -9.71
CA HIS A 146 -5.37 -17.66 -10.23
C HIS A 146 -5.72 -16.36 -9.48
N ASP A 147 -4.73 -15.68 -8.93
CA ASP A 147 -4.91 -14.48 -8.12
C ASP A 147 -5.63 -13.38 -8.89
N MET A 148 -5.31 -13.24 -10.17
CA MET A 148 -5.95 -12.26 -11.06
C MET A 148 -7.47 -12.42 -11.12
N ILE A 149 -7.99 -13.66 -11.21
CA ILE A 149 -9.44 -13.93 -11.23
C ILE A 149 -10.05 -13.56 -9.87
N PHE A 150 -9.47 -14.09 -8.77
CA PHE A 150 -10.02 -13.90 -7.44
C PHE A 150 -10.04 -12.44 -7.03
N MET A 151 -8.97 -11.70 -7.31
CA MET A 151 -8.89 -10.28 -6.97
C MET A 151 -9.82 -9.43 -7.84
N THR A 152 -9.91 -9.71 -9.15
CA THR A 152 -10.84 -9.00 -10.06
C THR A 152 -12.28 -9.20 -9.59
N VAL A 153 -12.67 -10.44 -9.30
CA VAL A 153 -14.03 -10.75 -8.85
C VAL A 153 -14.30 -10.11 -7.49
N ALA A 154 -13.34 -10.17 -6.53
CA ALA A 154 -13.51 -9.57 -5.22
C ALA A 154 -13.73 -8.05 -5.28
N GLN A 155 -13.00 -7.33 -6.13
CA GLN A 155 -13.07 -5.87 -6.27
C GLN A 155 -14.42 -5.33 -6.79
N ILE A 156 -15.24 -6.18 -7.38
CA ILE A 156 -16.58 -5.81 -7.85
C ILE A 156 -17.51 -5.49 -6.67
N VAL A 157 -17.36 -6.20 -5.55
CA VAL A 157 -18.26 -6.06 -4.41
C VAL A 157 -18.24 -4.65 -3.81
N PRO A 158 -17.09 -4.06 -3.44
CA PRO A 158 -17.07 -2.67 -2.97
C PRO A 158 -17.57 -1.69 -4.03
N LEU A 159 -17.27 -1.91 -5.31
CA LEU A 159 -17.76 -1.05 -6.39
C LEU A 159 -19.29 -1.02 -6.42
N LEU A 160 -19.94 -2.16 -6.37
CA LEU A 160 -21.40 -2.25 -6.40
C LEU A 160 -22.04 -1.70 -5.10
N LEU A 161 -21.44 -1.94 -3.93
CA LEU A 161 -21.89 -1.35 -2.68
C LEU A 161 -21.81 0.17 -2.71
N TYR A 162 -20.75 0.72 -3.29
CA TYR A 162 -20.60 2.16 -3.49
C TYR A 162 -21.69 2.72 -4.43
N TYR A 163 -22.00 2.04 -5.54
CA TYR A 163 -23.09 2.45 -6.42
C TYR A 163 -24.47 2.38 -5.74
N VAL A 164 -24.74 1.38 -4.89
CA VAL A 164 -25.97 1.34 -4.11
C VAL A 164 -26.06 2.55 -3.18
N TYR A 165 -24.95 2.90 -2.52
CA TYR A 165 -24.87 4.12 -1.70
C TYR A 165 -25.16 5.39 -2.53
N GLU A 166 -24.50 5.57 -3.66
CA GLU A 166 -24.66 6.75 -4.55
C GLU A 166 -26.10 6.87 -5.07
N ILE A 167 -26.71 5.78 -5.50
CA ILE A 167 -28.08 5.79 -6.01
C ILE A 167 -29.07 6.18 -4.92
N LEU A 168 -28.97 5.58 -3.74
CA LEU A 168 -29.92 5.80 -2.66
C LEU A 168 -29.81 7.19 -1.98
N LEU A 169 -28.63 7.79 -1.98
CA LEU A 169 -28.39 9.13 -1.43
C LEU A 169 -28.34 10.23 -2.51
N GLY A 170 -27.84 9.93 -3.71
CA GLY A 170 -27.69 10.89 -4.80
C GLY A 170 -29.00 11.30 -5.46
N THR A 171 -29.97 10.41 -5.56
CA THR A 171 -31.33 10.70 -6.06
C THR A 171 -32.07 11.74 -5.21
N ARG A 172 -31.70 11.90 -3.95
CA ARG A 172 -32.31 12.85 -3.02
C ARG A 172 -31.94 14.32 -3.33
N ASN A 173 -30.76 14.55 -3.88
CA ASN A 173 -30.29 15.91 -4.21
C ASN A 173 -30.93 16.49 -5.47
N ASN A 174 -31.54 15.67 -6.31
CA ASN A 174 -32.14 16.09 -7.58
C ASN A 174 -33.68 16.22 -7.56
N SER A 175 -34.35 15.72 -6.53
CA SER A 175 -35.82 15.82 -6.39
C SER A 175 -36.20 17.04 -5.54
N SER A 176 -36.40 18.17 -6.19
CA SER A 176 -36.94 19.43 -5.60
C SER A 176 -38.44 19.38 -5.32
N SER A 177 -39.10 18.26 -5.40
CA SER A 177 -40.51 18.06 -5.03
C SER A 177 -40.64 17.44 -3.66
N ARG A 178 -40.68 18.30 -2.63
CA ARG A 178 -41.13 17.96 -1.29
C ARG A 178 -42.63 17.64 -1.33
N SER A 179 -43.03 16.39 -1.33
CA SER A 179 -44.30 15.97 -0.79
C SER A 179 -44.21 16.00 0.72
N ASN A 180 -45.08 16.79 1.36
CA ASN A 180 -45.18 16.96 2.82
C ASN A 180 -45.82 15.75 3.53
N ASP A 181 -45.38 14.52 3.25
CA ASP A 181 -45.75 13.37 4.05
C ASP A 181 -44.62 13.04 5.05
N SER A 182 -44.77 13.60 6.24
CA SER A 182 -43.79 13.59 7.34
C SER A 182 -43.64 12.28 8.10
N ASP A 183 -44.20 11.18 7.66
CA ASP A 183 -44.20 9.90 8.40
C ASP A 183 -43.56 8.71 7.66
N SER A 184 -43.12 8.84 6.43
CA SER A 184 -42.34 7.79 5.78
C SER A 184 -40.87 7.85 6.28
N LYS A 185 -40.56 7.01 7.27
CA LYS A 185 -39.17 6.77 7.72
C LYS A 185 -38.32 6.54 6.49
N ASP A 186 -37.29 7.35 6.32
CA ASP A 186 -36.41 7.35 5.12
C ASP A 186 -35.47 6.12 5.14
N TYR A 187 -36.06 4.96 4.90
CA TYR A 187 -35.34 3.68 4.86
C TYR A 187 -34.27 3.66 3.75
N GLY A 188 -34.45 4.43 2.68
CA GLY A 188 -33.47 4.53 1.58
C GLY A 188 -32.14 5.12 2.06
N ALA A 189 -32.20 6.23 2.84
CA ALA A 189 -30.98 6.82 3.39
C ALA A 189 -30.26 5.88 4.37
N MET A 190 -31.02 5.15 5.20
CA MET A 190 -30.47 4.19 6.15
C MET A 190 -29.75 3.04 5.44
N ILE A 191 -30.32 2.50 4.36
CA ILE A 191 -29.68 1.45 3.55
C ILE A 191 -28.49 1.98 2.77
N GLY A 192 -28.58 3.19 2.23
CA GLY A 192 -27.45 3.86 1.61
C GLY A 192 -26.24 3.98 2.56
N MET A 193 -26.49 4.42 3.79
CA MET A 193 -25.45 4.47 4.83
C MET A 193 -24.91 3.10 5.19
N LEU A 194 -25.76 2.08 5.32
CA LEU A 194 -25.34 0.71 5.55
C LEU A 194 -24.47 0.19 4.40
N ALA A 195 -24.87 0.45 3.14
CA ALA A 195 -24.08 0.09 1.97
C ALA A 195 -22.70 0.74 1.98
N TYR A 196 -22.59 2.00 2.42
CA TYR A 196 -21.31 2.70 2.56
C TYR A 196 -20.40 2.08 3.63
N VAL A 197 -20.96 1.74 4.80
CA VAL A 197 -20.19 1.05 5.86
C VAL A 197 -19.70 -0.31 5.37
N LEU A 198 -20.55 -1.07 4.67
CA LEU A 198 -20.18 -2.37 4.10
C LEU A 198 -19.19 -2.23 2.93
N TYR A 199 -19.27 -1.15 2.14
CA TYR A 199 -18.27 -0.79 1.15
C TYR A 199 -16.87 -0.65 1.79
N ILE A 200 -16.75 0.12 2.88
CA ILE A 200 -15.49 0.28 3.61
C ILE A 200 -15.01 -1.08 4.16
N ALA A 201 -15.89 -1.81 4.84
CA ALA A 201 -15.54 -3.13 5.40
C ALA A 201 -15.05 -4.11 4.32
N SER A 202 -15.72 -4.14 3.16
CA SER A 202 -15.34 -5.01 2.05
C SER A 202 -13.95 -4.69 1.49
N GLN A 203 -13.53 -3.43 1.48
CA GLN A 203 -12.17 -3.05 1.08
C GLN A 203 -11.11 -3.67 2.01
N TYR A 204 -11.31 -3.63 3.33
CA TYR A 204 -10.37 -4.25 4.27
C TYR A 204 -10.31 -5.77 4.13
N ILE A 205 -11.43 -6.41 3.82
CA ILE A 205 -11.47 -7.86 3.54
C ILE A 205 -10.65 -8.18 2.28
N ILE A 206 -10.76 -7.37 1.23
CA ILE A 206 -9.97 -7.52 -0.01
C ILE A 206 -8.49 -7.30 0.25
N LEU A 207 -8.12 -6.28 1.01
CA LEU A 207 -6.74 -6.03 1.39
C LEU A 207 -6.16 -7.20 2.21
N TRP A 208 -6.95 -7.77 3.12
CA TRP A 208 -6.54 -8.98 3.86
C TRP A 208 -6.35 -10.17 2.92
N LEU A 209 -7.26 -10.39 1.96
CA LEU A 209 -7.14 -11.45 0.97
C LEU A 209 -5.89 -11.25 0.11
N SER A 210 -5.63 -10.03 -0.36
CA SER A 210 -4.43 -9.66 -1.10
C SER A 210 -3.16 -10.04 -0.33
N ARG A 211 -3.02 -9.59 0.92
CA ARG A 211 -1.87 -9.94 1.78
C ARG A 211 -1.71 -11.44 1.99
N THR A 212 -2.81 -12.16 2.13
CA THR A 212 -2.76 -13.63 2.26
C THR A 212 -2.16 -14.25 1.00
N ARG A 213 -2.52 -13.76 -0.19
CA ARG A 213 -2.03 -14.30 -1.47
C ARG A 213 -0.53 -14.04 -1.68
N GLU A 214 -0.01 -12.94 -1.16
CA GLU A 214 1.43 -12.67 -1.14
C GLU A 214 2.24 -13.78 -0.50
N TYR A 215 1.83 -14.28 0.67
CA TYR A 215 2.53 -15.39 1.32
C TYR A 215 2.51 -16.67 0.50
N TYR A 216 1.47 -16.90 -0.31
CA TYR A 216 1.42 -18.06 -1.20
C TYR A 216 2.28 -17.86 -2.45
N ALA A 217 2.39 -16.63 -2.96
CA ALA A 217 3.30 -16.31 -4.04
C ALA A 217 4.77 -16.40 -3.58
N ASP A 218 5.09 -15.93 -2.37
CA ASP A 218 6.40 -16.14 -1.74
C ASP A 218 6.73 -17.63 -1.65
N ALA A 219 5.81 -18.40 -1.10
CA ALA A 219 6.01 -19.84 -0.97
C ALA A 219 6.19 -20.54 -2.33
N PHE A 220 5.49 -20.10 -3.37
CA PHE A 220 5.70 -20.60 -4.73
C PHE A 220 7.10 -20.26 -5.23
N SER A 221 7.57 -19.03 -5.01
CA SER A 221 8.92 -18.62 -5.37
C SER A 221 9.99 -19.50 -4.71
N LEU A 222 9.81 -19.80 -3.41
CA LEU A 222 10.73 -20.69 -2.68
C LEU A 222 10.72 -22.13 -3.28
N GLU A 223 9.57 -22.64 -3.66
CA GLU A 223 9.42 -23.97 -4.25
C GLU A 223 10.02 -24.06 -5.65
N GLU A 224 9.97 -23.00 -6.44
CA GLU A 224 10.54 -22.94 -7.79
C GLU A 224 12.04 -22.74 -7.77
N THR A 225 12.53 -21.77 -7.01
CA THR A 225 13.96 -21.39 -7.01
C THR A 225 14.81 -22.23 -6.08
N LYS A 226 14.20 -22.89 -5.05
CA LYS A 226 14.92 -23.56 -3.95
C LYS A 226 15.89 -22.63 -3.20
N ASN A 227 15.70 -21.32 -3.31
CA ASN A 227 16.60 -20.31 -2.77
C ASN A 227 15.84 -19.22 -1.98
N PRO A 228 15.43 -19.52 -0.73
CA PRO A 228 14.79 -18.54 0.16
C PRO A 228 15.59 -17.25 0.34
N THR A 229 16.90 -17.36 0.46
CA THR A 229 17.79 -16.21 0.66
C THR A 229 17.72 -15.22 -0.52
N ALA A 230 17.57 -15.71 -1.74
CA ALA A 230 17.45 -14.86 -2.92
C ALA A 230 16.17 -14.02 -2.88
N LEU A 231 15.02 -14.62 -2.52
CA LEU A 231 13.76 -13.88 -2.39
C LEU A 231 13.83 -12.85 -1.24
N ALA A 232 14.40 -13.24 -0.09
CA ALA A 232 14.54 -12.34 1.06
C ALA A 232 15.42 -11.12 0.72
N ASN A 233 16.57 -11.33 0.08
CA ASN A 233 17.44 -10.25 -0.39
C ASN A 233 16.73 -9.36 -1.43
N ALA A 234 16.01 -9.96 -2.37
CA ALA A 234 15.26 -9.22 -3.38
C ALA A 234 14.22 -8.28 -2.75
N LEU A 235 13.45 -8.76 -1.76
CA LEU A 235 12.45 -7.96 -1.06
C LEU A 235 13.08 -6.74 -0.36
N VAL A 236 14.20 -6.92 0.32
CA VAL A 236 14.92 -5.82 0.99
C VAL A 236 15.47 -4.82 -0.04
N LYS A 237 16.10 -5.30 -1.10
CA LYS A 237 16.67 -4.44 -2.15
C LYS A 237 15.58 -3.67 -2.92
N ILE A 238 14.48 -4.33 -3.26
CA ILE A 238 13.34 -3.67 -3.94
C ILE A 238 12.73 -2.61 -3.03
N GLY A 239 12.50 -2.91 -1.75
CA GLY A 239 12.01 -1.94 -0.79
C GLY A 239 12.92 -0.71 -0.68
N PHE A 240 14.24 -0.89 -0.68
CA PHE A 240 15.23 0.19 -0.71
C PHE A 240 15.11 1.00 -2.01
N GLY A 241 15.13 0.36 -3.17
CA GLY A 241 15.07 1.03 -4.47
C GLY A 241 13.76 1.79 -4.69
N LEU A 242 12.62 1.25 -4.23
CA LEU A 242 11.34 1.93 -4.27
C LEU A 242 11.31 3.15 -3.33
N SER A 243 11.96 3.08 -2.17
CA SER A 243 12.05 4.20 -1.23
C SER A 243 12.84 5.37 -1.79
N ILE A 244 13.85 5.11 -2.62
CA ILE A 244 14.60 6.14 -3.36
C ILE A 244 13.74 6.70 -4.49
N GLY A 245 13.14 5.85 -5.31
CA GLY A 245 12.35 6.24 -6.49
C GLY A 245 11.11 7.07 -6.14
N ASP A 246 10.44 6.80 -5.02
CA ASP A 246 9.27 7.55 -4.55
C ASP A 246 9.62 9.02 -4.22
N LYS A 247 10.82 9.27 -3.70
CA LYS A 247 11.33 10.63 -3.43
C LYS A 247 11.73 11.38 -4.70
N GLU A 248 12.13 10.68 -5.76
CA GLU A 248 12.54 11.30 -7.03
C GLU A 248 11.36 11.85 -7.85
N GLY A 249 10.12 11.55 -7.50
CA GLY A 249 8.91 12.07 -8.18
C GLY A 249 8.81 11.73 -9.67
N LYS A 250 9.75 10.95 -10.21
CA LYS A 250 9.90 10.65 -11.63
C LYS A 250 9.34 9.30 -12.04
N SER A 251 9.22 8.36 -11.09
CA SER A 251 8.71 7.04 -11.41
C SER A 251 7.18 7.06 -11.54
N LYS A 252 6.70 6.94 -12.76
CA LYS A 252 5.26 6.76 -13.04
C LYS A 252 4.76 5.44 -12.48
N VAL A 253 5.63 4.45 -12.31
CA VAL A 253 5.31 3.11 -11.84
C VAL A 253 5.21 3.08 -10.31
N SER A 254 5.99 3.89 -9.57
CA SER A 254 5.90 3.98 -8.11
C SER A 254 4.60 4.64 -7.63
N GLN A 255 3.97 5.47 -8.47
CA GLN A 255 2.65 6.06 -8.17
C GLN A 255 1.50 5.05 -8.23
N GLY A 256 1.69 3.93 -8.94
CA GLY A 256 0.76 2.80 -8.97
C GLY A 256 1.00 1.80 -7.83
N ASN A 257 1.15 2.26 -6.58
CA ASN A 257 1.52 1.45 -5.39
C ASN A 257 0.66 0.20 -5.12
N ALA A 258 -0.41 -0.01 -5.87
CA ALA A 258 -1.25 -1.21 -5.79
C ALA A 258 -0.75 -2.38 -6.67
N LEU A 259 0.18 -2.10 -7.59
CA LEU A 259 0.73 -3.08 -8.53
C LEU A 259 2.23 -3.20 -8.30
N GLY A 260 2.67 -4.27 -7.67
CA GLY A 260 4.09 -4.54 -7.47
C GLY A 260 4.36 -5.41 -6.25
N ILE A 261 5.57 -5.92 -6.16
CA ILE A 261 5.99 -6.90 -5.14
C ILE A 261 6.10 -6.32 -3.71
N SER A 262 6.14 -4.99 -3.55
CA SER A 262 6.31 -4.33 -2.25
C SER A 262 5.69 -2.92 -2.23
N ASN A 263 5.27 -2.47 -1.06
CA ASN A 263 4.75 -1.11 -0.85
C ASN A 263 5.86 -0.19 -0.35
N ALA A 264 6.25 0.78 -1.18
CA ALA A 264 7.33 1.73 -0.89
C ALA A 264 7.16 2.52 0.42
N LYS A 265 5.92 2.90 0.77
CA LYS A 265 5.66 3.69 1.99
C LYS A 265 5.88 2.91 3.27
N ILE A 266 5.59 1.60 3.25
CA ILE A 266 5.63 0.73 4.42
C ILE A 266 7.04 0.17 4.63
N SER A 267 7.76 -0.05 3.53
CA SER A 267 9.06 -0.73 3.53
C SER A 267 10.24 0.17 3.90
N LYS A 268 10.02 1.47 4.09
CA LYS A 268 11.11 2.48 4.21
C LYS A 268 12.10 2.19 5.33
N GLY A 269 11.63 1.83 6.51
CA GLY A 269 12.51 1.62 7.68
C GLY A 269 13.44 0.42 7.50
N VAL A 270 12.87 -0.75 7.27
CA VAL A 270 13.63 -2.01 7.11
C VAL A 270 14.54 -1.95 5.89
N ALA A 271 14.05 -1.41 4.78
CA ALA A 271 14.80 -1.41 3.53
C ALA A 271 15.96 -0.41 3.51
N ILE A 272 15.75 0.82 4.01
CA ILE A 272 16.77 1.89 3.96
C ILE A 272 17.92 1.57 4.91
N GLY A 273 17.61 1.20 6.17
CA GLY A 273 18.64 0.91 7.16
C GLY A 273 19.41 -0.37 6.91
N SER A 274 18.86 -1.28 6.13
CA SER A 274 19.46 -2.60 5.90
C SER A 274 20.48 -2.62 4.76
N TYR A 275 20.47 -1.61 3.88
CA TYR A 275 21.35 -1.57 2.71
C TYR A 275 22.58 -0.71 3.00
N ASN A 276 23.74 -1.34 3.10
CA ASN A 276 25.01 -0.66 3.36
C ASN A 276 26.09 -1.15 2.37
N ASN A 277 26.82 -0.22 1.74
CA ASN A 277 27.97 -0.48 0.84
C ASN A 277 27.70 -1.55 -0.24
N GLY A 278 26.48 -1.59 -0.81
CA GLY A 278 26.10 -2.55 -1.85
C GLY A 278 25.66 -3.92 -1.35
N GLY A 279 25.58 -4.14 -0.05
CA GLY A 279 25.12 -5.37 0.58
C GLY A 279 23.95 -5.18 1.56
N VAL A 280 23.32 -6.28 1.92
CA VAL A 280 22.22 -6.33 2.89
C VAL A 280 22.77 -6.70 4.27
N SER A 281 22.60 -5.84 5.27
CA SER A 281 22.97 -6.11 6.66
C SER A 281 21.81 -6.75 7.41
N LYS A 282 21.93 -8.03 7.74
CA LYS A 282 20.93 -8.79 8.51
C LYS A 282 20.71 -8.21 9.91
N GLU A 283 21.75 -7.70 10.55
CA GLU A 283 21.67 -7.07 11.86
C GLU A 283 20.80 -5.81 11.82
N ASN A 284 21.01 -4.95 10.83
CA ASN A 284 20.20 -3.73 10.66
C ASN A 284 18.74 -4.06 10.32
N ILE A 285 18.49 -5.14 9.56
CA ILE A 285 17.13 -5.64 9.32
C ILE A 285 16.45 -5.95 10.65
N VAL A 286 17.10 -6.72 11.53
CA VAL A 286 16.53 -7.09 12.84
C VAL A 286 16.23 -5.84 13.68
N LYS A 287 17.13 -4.86 13.71
CA LYS A 287 16.90 -3.59 14.42
C LYS A 287 15.68 -2.84 13.86
N ALA A 288 15.61 -2.67 12.55
CA ALA A 288 14.49 -1.96 11.90
C ALA A 288 13.15 -2.72 12.01
N MET A 289 13.18 -4.06 12.10
CA MET A 289 11.98 -4.88 12.30
C MET A 289 11.26 -4.58 13.62
N ARG A 290 11.94 -4.04 14.64
CA ARG A 290 11.32 -3.69 15.93
C ARG A 290 10.14 -2.75 15.72
N TRP A 291 10.31 -1.71 14.92
CA TRP A 291 9.24 -0.76 14.62
C TRP A 291 8.06 -1.44 13.93
N GLU A 292 8.30 -2.21 12.87
CA GLU A 292 7.24 -2.91 12.14
C GLU A 292 6.48 -3.93 13.02
N ARG A 293 7.18 -4.58 13.93
CA ARG A 293 6.61 -5.62 14.80
C ARG A 293 5.81 -5.07 15.99
N TRP A 294 6.24 -3.95 16.54
CA TRP A 294 5.75 -3.49 17.84
C TRP A 294 4.96 -2.19 17.78
N ASN A 295 5.26 -1.31 16.81
CA ASN A 295 4.52 -0.06 16.66
C ASN A 295 3.14 -0.32 16.04
N ILE A 296 2.09 0.29 16.63
CA ILE A 296 0.71 0.11 16.17
C ILE A 296 0.47 0.83 14.84
N TRP A 297 1.17 1.93 14.57
CA TRP A 297 1.10 2.62 13.28
C TRP A 297 1.55 1.72 12.11
N ALA A 298 2.55 0.86 12.33
CA ALA A 298 2.96 -0.11 11.31
C ALA A 298 1.83 -1.09 10.97
N LYS A 299 1.10 -1.57 11.99
CA LYS A 299 -0.06 -2.45 11.79
C LYS A 299 -1.21 -1.76 11.08
N LEU A 300 -1.47 -0.48 11.40
CA LEU A 300 -2.47 0.33 10.67
C LEU A 300 -2.06 0.57 9.22
N GLN A 301 -0.77 0.80 8.96
CA GLN A 301 -0.26 0.90 7.59
C GLN A 301 -0.44 -0.42 6.83
N GLU A 302 -0.15 -1.55 7.46
CA GLU A 302 -0.38 -2.87 6.88
C GLU A 302 -1.85 -3.12 6.56
N LEU A 303 -2.78 -2.72 7.45
CA LEU A 303 -4.21 -2.84 7.21
C LEU A 303 -4.67 -2.11 5.94
N ASN A 304 -4.05 -0.98 5.62
CA ASN A 304 -4.33 -0.18 4.43
C ASN A 304 -3.45 -0.55 3.22
N SER A 305 -2.72 -1.67 3.28
CA SER A 305 -1.81 -2.13 2.23
C SER A 305 -2.29 -3.40 1.57
N THR A 306 -2.00 -3.52 0.27
CA THR A 306 -2.17 -4.76 -0.50
C THR A 306 -1.10 -5.80 -0.18
N HIS A 307 0.06 -5.38 0.37
CA HIS A 307 1.17 -6.25 0.71
C HIS A 307 1.40 -6.30 2.22
N PRO A 308 1.84 -7.45 2.77
CA PRO A 308 2.26 -7.53 4.17
C PRO A 308 3.51 -6.68 4.42
N LEU A 309 3.77 -6.36 5.69
CA LEU A 309 5.04 -5.77 6.10
C LEU A 309 6.21 -6.67 5.67
N ILE A 310 7.32 -6.04 5.28
CA ILE A 310 8.53 -6.78 4.88
C ILE A 310 9.00 -7.68 6.01
N SER A 311 8.99 -7.22 7.26
CA SER A 311 9.35 -8.02 8.42
C SER A 311 8.54 -9.32 8.54
N ASN A 312 7.24 -9.27 8.28
CA ASN A 312 6.37 -10.44 8.33
C ASN A 312 6.70 -11.43 7.20
N ARG A 313 6.98 -10.94 5.98
CA ARG A 313 7.40 -11.78 4.84
C ARG A 313 8.76 -12.42 5.09
N LEU A 314 9.75 -11.64 5.57
CA LEU A 314 11.09 -12.15 5.88
C LEU A 314 11.08 -13.23 6.94
N LEU A 315 10.25 -13.11 7.99
CA LEU A 315 10.09 -14.15 9.00
C LEU A 315 9.45 -15.42 8.40
N ALA A 316 8.39 -15.27 7.62
CA ALA A 316 7.74 -16.40 6.96
C ALA A 316 8.68 -17.14 5.99
N ILE A 317 9.53 -16.41 5.27
CA ILE A 317 10.59 -16.99 4.42
C ILE A 317 11.64 -17.67 5.28
N SER A 318 12.10 -17.03 6.37
CA SER A 318 13.12 -17.57 7.28
C SER A 318 12.70 -18.89 7.93
N ASP A 319 11.43 -19.02 8.31
CA ASP A 319 10.87 -20.24 8.89
C ASP A 319 10.88 -21.44 7.92
N ARG A 320 10.99 -21.15 6.61
CA ARG A 320 11.03 -22.17 5.56
C ARG A 320 12.44 -22.45 5.00
N CYS A 321 13.47 -21.72 5.43
CA CYS A 321 14.83 -21.89 4.92
C CYS A 321 15.36 -23.32 5.14
N GLU A 322 15.05 -23.92 6.28
CA GLU A 322 15.46 -25.29 6.64
C GLU A 322 14.88 -26.36 5.69
N GLU A 323 13.69 -26.12 5.09
CA GLU A 323 13.09 -27.00 4.07
C GLU A 323 13.98 -27.11 2.80
N PHE A 324 14.83 -26.12 2.57
CA PHE A 324 15.72 -26.01 1.40
C PHE A 324 17.21 -26.14 1.75
N ASN A 325 17.54 -26.68 2.92
CA ASN A 325 18.91 -26.83 3.42
C ASN A 325 19.67 -25.49 3.53
N GLN A 326 18.97 -24.41 3.82
CA GLN A 326 19.56 -23.10 4.09
C GLN A 326 19.38 -22.72 5.56
N GLU A 327 20.35 -21.99 6.10
CA GLU A 327 20.21 -21.38 7.41
C GLU A 327 19.11 -20.32 7.39
N ARG A 328 18.44 -20.13 8.52
CA ARG A 328 17.43 -19.07 8.67
C ARG A 328 17.99 -17.73 8.23
N TYR A 329 17.26 -17.06 7.35
CA TYR A 329 17.71 -15.77 6.83
C TYR A 329 17.82 -14.73 7.95
N ILE A 330 16.80 -14.67 8.82
CA ILE A 330 16.72 -13.80 10.00
C ILE A 330 16.17 -14.61 11.18
N VAL A 331 16.74 -14.35 12.36
CA VAL A 331 16.22 -14.83 13.65
C VAL A 331 15.84 -13.60 14.47
N PHE A 332 14.57 -13.47 14.79
CA PHE A 332 14.06 -12.38 15.62
C PHE A 332 13.62 -12.92 16.99
N ASN A 333 14.56 -12.95 17.93
CA ASN A 333 14.34 -13.48 19.29
C ASN A 333 14.05 -12.39 20.33
N GLU A 334 13.86 -11.15 19.89
CA GLU A 334 13.65 -10.05 20.81
C GLU A 334 12.22 -10.07 21.36
N GLN A 335 12.11 -9.77 22.65
CA GLN A 335 10.83 -9.67 23.33
C GLN A 335 10.39 -8.20 23.41
N LYS A 336 9.09 -8.00 23.31
CA LYS A 336 8.48 -6.70 23.50
C LYS A 336 8.66 -6.26 24.95
N THR A 337 9.36 -5.14 25.17
CA THR A 337 9.72 -4.66 26.49
C THR A 337 8.58 -3.94 27.21
N GLU A 338 7.67 -3.33 26.47
CA GLU A 338 6.57 -2.52 27.02
C GLU A 338 5.34 -2.50 26.09
N SER A 339 4.21 -1.97 26.59
CA SER A 339 3.04 -1.72 25.76
C SER A 339 3.19 -0.35 25.07
N TYR A 340 3.01 -0.32 23.75
CA TYR A 340 3.01 0.93 22.96
C TYR A 340 1.60 1.45 22.68
N VAL A 341 0.59 0.91 23.37
CA VAL A 341 -0.83 1.29 23.16
C VAL A 341 -1.09 2.71 23.66
N ASP A 342 -0.55 3.06 24.82
CA ASP A 342 -0.75 4.38 25.43
C ASP A 342 -0.11 5.50 24.58
N ASP A 343 1.10 5.25 24.08
CA ASP A 343 1.78 6.15 23.15
C ASP A 343 0.96 6.33 21.87
N PHE A 344 0.46 5.23 21.30
CA PHE A 344 -0.39 5.25 20.10
C PHE A 344 -1.69 6.03 20.31
N ILE A 345 -2.42 5.80 21.43
CA ILE A 345 -3.68 6.51 21.71
C ILE A 345 -3.42 8.02 21.82
N LYS A 346 -2.36 8.41 22.52
CA LYS A 346 -1.94 9.79 22.64
C LYS A 346 -1.63 10.42 21.28
N GLU A 347 -0.84 9.75 20.46
CA GLU A 347 -0.49 10.21 19.13
C GLU A 347 -1.71 10.29 18.21
N LEU A 348 -2.60 9.31 18.29
CA LEU A 348 -3.85 9.29 17.53
C LEU A 348 -4.74 10.48 17.92
N ALA A 349 -4.86 10.77 19.20
CA ALA A 349 -5.60 11.93 19.70
C ALA A 349 -5.02 13.25 19.16
N ILE A 350 -3.68 13.41 19.21
CA ILE A 350 -2.99 14.59 18.68
C ILE A 350 -3.16 14.70 17.16
N ALA A 351 -3.00 13.60 16.42
CA ALA A 351 -3.12 13.58 14.98
C ALA A 351 -4.55 13.88 14.49
N SER A 352 -5.56 13.38 15.22
CA SER A 352 -6.98 13.53 14.83
C SER A 352 -7.61 14.83 15.35
N ALA A 353 -7.01 15.50 16.34
CA ALA A 353 -7.59 16.69 16.97
C ALA A 353 -8.01 17.79 15.97
N PRO A 354 -7.21 18.19 14.97
CA PRO A 354 -7.64 19.21 14.01
C PRO A 354 -8.88 18.80 13.22
N CYS A 355 -8.94 17.53 12.79
CA CYS A 355 -10.09 17.01 12.04
C CYS A 355 -11.36 16.92 12.91
N ILE A 356 -11.22 16.47 14.16
CA ILE A 356 -12.34 16.40 15.12
C ILE A 356 -12.87 17.81 15.40
N ILE A 357 -12.00 18.79 15.64
CA ILE A 357 -12.38 20.18 15.88
C ILE A 357 -13.12 20.75 14.65
N LEU A 358 -12.65 20.45 13.44
CA LEU A 358 -13.32 20.87 12.20
C LEU A 358 -14.73 20.28 12.08
N ILE A 359 -14.89 18.99 12.34
CA ILE A 359 -16.19 18.30 12.30
C ILE A 359 -17.14 18.90 13.35
N LEU A 360 -16.66 19.08 14.58
CA LEU A 360 -17.44 19.68 15.65
C LEU A 360 -17.84 21.12 15.33
N PHE A 361 -16.96 21.89 14.68
CA PHE A 361 -17.29 23.23 14.21
C PHE A 361 -18.46 23.20 13.24
N PHE A 362 -18.46 22.36 12.23
CA PHE A 362 -19.56 22.26 11.27
C PHE A 362 -20.88 21.86 11.95
N ILE A 363 -20.85 20.89 12.86
CA ILE A 363 -22.03 20.49 13.60
C ILE A 363 -22.56 21.65 14.47
N PHE A 364 -21.70 22.30 15.23
CA PHE A 364 -22.06 23.44 16.06
C PHE A 364 -22.55 24.62 15.26
N PHE A 365 -21.88 24.92 14.13
CA PHE A 365 -22.30 26.00 13.24
C PHE A 365 -23.70 25.79 12.69
N LEU A 366 -24.03 24.55 12.25
CA LEU A 366 -25.37 24.21 11.77
C LEU A 366 -26.45 24.35 12.84
N ILE A 367 -26.13 24.06 14.10
CA ILE A 367 -27.10 24.12 15.21
C ILE A 367 -27.29 25.56 15.71
N PHE A 368 -26.24 26.37 15.76
CA PHE A 368 -26.20 27.66 16.44
C PHE A 368 -25.93 28.85 15.52
N VAL A 369 -26.08 28.72 14.20
CA VAL A 369 -25.77 29.76 13.22
C VAL A 369 -26.58 31.06 13.49
N ASP A 370 -27.81 30.94 13.98
CA ASP A 370 -28.69 32.06 14.28
C ASP A 370 -28.34 32.79 15.59
N SER A 371 -27.46 32.22 16.44
CA SER A 371 -27.12 32.80 17.75
C SER A 371 -26.00 33.85 17.60
N ASN A 372 -24.80 33.44 17.31
CA ASN A 372 -23.62 34.34 17.15
C ASN A 372 -22.55 33.69 16.29
N PRO A 373 -22.65 33.78 14.96
CA PRO A 373 -21.72 33.08 14.05
C PRO A 373 -20.27 33.54 14.17
N LEU A 374 -20.04 34.83 14.48
CA LEU A 374 -18.67 35.34 14.66
C LEU A 374 -17.98 34.80 15.92
N MET A 375 -18.72 34.63 17.01
CA MET A 375 -18.20 34.03 18.22
C MET A 375 -17.86 32.53 18.01
N ILE A 376 -18.72 31.79 17.35
CA ILE A 376 -18.50 30.38 17.00
C ILE A 376 -17.25 30.24 16.13
N LEU A 377 -17.11 31.07 15.10
CA LEU A 377 -15.94 31.10 14.23
C LEU A 377 -14.66 31.45 15.02
N GLY A 378 -14.72 32.44 15.91
CA GLY A 378 -13.57 32.82 16.75
C GLY A 378 -13.08 31.70 17.64
N ILE A 379 -13.99 31.01 18.34
CA ILE A 379 -13.67 29.85 19.18
C ILE A 379 -13.07 28.71 18.33
N PHE A 380 -13.65 28.43 17.17
CA PHE A 380 -13.15 27.40 16.24
C PHE A 380 -11.70 27.73 15.82
N VAL A 381 -11.42 28.94 15.38
CA VAL A 381 -10.07 29.34 14.94
C VAL A 381 -9.05 29.14 16.07
N ILE A 382 -9.39 29.56 17.29
CA ILE A 382 -8.49 29.40 18.46
C ILE A 382 -8.22 27.92 18.72
N LEU A 383 -9.25 27.08 18.78
CA LEU A 383 -9.09 25.65 19.05
C LEU A 383 -8.34 24.93 17.91
N PHE A 384 -8.65 25.25 16.67
CA PHE A 384 -8.01 24.65 15.51
C PHE A 384 -6.52 25.00 15.45
N VAL A 385 -6.17 26.29 15.58
CA VAL A 385 -4.76 26.75 15.60
C VAL A 385 -4.02 26.16 16.79
N SER A 386 -4.64 26.10 17.97
CA SER A 386 -4.03 25.48 19.16
C SER A 386 -3.74 23.99 18.93
N SER A 387 -4.65 23.25 18.27
CA SER A 387 -4.44 21.84 17.95
C SER A 387 -3.29 21.62 16.98
N LEU A 388 -3.18 22.47 15.95
CA LEU A 388 -2.04 22.46 15.01
C LEU A 388 -0.73 22.78 15.71
N PHE A 389 -0.72 23.75 16.62
CA PHE A 389 0.46 24.10 17.39
C PHE A 389 0.93 22.96 18.30
N ILE A 390 -0.01 22.29 18.98
CA ILE A 390 0.30 21.09 19.78
C ILE A 390 0.90 20.00 18.88
N GLN A 391 0.28 19.70 17.73
CA GLN A 391 0.78 18.72 16.78
C GLN A 391 2.20 19.07 16.32
N LEU A 392 2.44 20.33 15.96
CA LEU A 392 3.75 20.81 15.55
C LEU A 392 4.81 20.65 16.66
N SER A 393 4.45 20.93 17.91
CA SER A 393 5.35 20.80 19.06
C SER A 393 5.76 19.34 19.33
N TYR A 394 4.89 18.38 19.01
CA TYR A 394 5.22 16.95 19.10
C TYR A 394 6.08 16.46 17.93
N THR A 395 5.83 17.00 16.74
CA THR A 395 6.58 16.65 15.54
C THR A 395 7.99 17.27 15.52
N HIS A 396 8.12 18.49 16.06
CA HIS A 396 9.38 19.24 16.07
C HIS A 396 9.83 19.48 17.53
N LYS A 397 10.37 18.45 18.15
CA LYS A 397 10.97 18.56 19.49
C LYS A 397 12.34 19.22 19.40
N ASP A 398 12.51 20.37 20.03
CA ASP A 398 13.75 21.15 20.04
C ASP A 398 14.51 21.02 21.36
N LYS A 399 14.62 19.80 21.89
CA LYS A 399 15.33 19.53 23.18
C LYS A 399 15.97 18.15 23.14
N ASP A 400 17.05 18.02 23.91
CA ASP A 400 17.69 16.72 24.21
C ASP A 400 18.26 15.99 22.98
N TYR A 401 18.96 16.71 22.11
CA TYR A 401 19.67 16.10 20.98
C TYR A 401 20.78 15.17 21.47
N LYS A 402 20.65 13.88 21.17
CA LYS A 402 21.65 12.85 21.49
C LYS A 402 22.40 12.44 20.22
N GLU A 403 23.72 12.28 20.34
CA GLU A 403 24.48 11.63 19.27
C GLU A 403 24.03 10.16 19.14
N THR A 404 23.72 9.78 17.92
CA THR A 404 23.31 8.42 17.56
C THR A 404 23.82 8.06 16.17
N ASN A 405 23.66 6.81 15.79
CA ASN A 405 23.96 6.31 14.46
C ASN A 405 22.69 5.84 13.76
N VAL A 406 22.79 5.57 12.46
CA VAL A 406 21.64 5.18 11.65
C VAL A 406 21.00 3.87 12.16
N ALA A 407 21.81 2.86 12.50
CA ALA A 407 21.29 1.56 12.95
C ALA A 407 20.53 1.66 14.28
N ASP A 408 21.01 2.49 15.23
CA ASP A 408 20.33 2.68 16.51
C ASP A 408 19.05 3.50 16.36
N LEU A 409 19.07 4.53 15.49
CA LEU A 409 17.88 5.31 15.18
C LEU A 409 16.77 4.44 14.55
N LEU A 410 17.13 3.49 13.69
CA LEU A 410 16.20 2.55 13.09
C LEU A 410 15.60 1.55 14.08
N SER A 411 16.26 1.33 15.22
CA SER A 411 15.77 0.45 16.28
C SER A 411 14.68 1.08 17.16
N GLU A 412 14.47 2.39 17.02
CA GLU A 412 13.51 3.14 17.83
C GLU A 412 12.08 2.84 17.47
N VAL A 413 11.33 2.36 18.45
CA VAL A 413 9.93 1.95 18.26
C VAL A 413 8.96 3.12 18.45
N LYS A 414 9.29 4.07 19.33
CA LYS A 414 8.42 5.22 19.68
C LYS A 414 8.53 6.39 18.71
N VAL A 415 8.60 6.08 17.41
CA VAL A 415 8.65 7.07 16.32
C VAL A 415 7.42 6.94 15.46
N SER A 416 6.81 8.07 15.12
CA SER A 416 5.66 8.12 14.23
C SER A 416 5.65 9.42 13.42
N ASN A 417 4.62 9.62 12.59
CA ASN A 417 4.40 10.90 11.91
C ASN A 417 4.06 12.06 12.87
N VAL A 418 3.76 11.76 14.13
CA VAL A 418 3.39 12.72 15.17
C VAL A 418 4.54 12.95 16.14
N THR A 419 5.26 11.88 16.49
CA THR A 419 6.35 11.93 17.48
C THR A 419 7.70 11.74 16.81
N SER A 420 8.56 12.77 16.91
CA SER A 420 9.95 12.74 16.47
C SER A 420 10.92 12.44 17.60
N ILE A 421 12.10 11.96 17.26
CA ILE A 421 13.24 11.81 18.18
C ILE A 421 14.34 12.80 17.74
N PRO A 422 14.62 13.83 18.54
CA PRO A 422 15.73 14.74 18.27
C PRO A 422 17.07 13.99 18.36
N CYS A 423 17.88 14.07 17.31
CA CYS A 423 19.17 13.37 17.30
C CYS A 423 20.22 14.15 16.52
N ILE A 424 21.49 13.84 16.78
CA ILE A 424 22.63 14.29 16.00
C ILE A 424 23.20 13.08 15.28
N LEU A 425 23.14 13.11 13.93
CA LEU A 425 23.74 12.11 13.07
C LEU A 425 25.01 12.68 12.44
N LYS A 426 26.08 11.90 12.47
CA LYS A 426 27.36 12.24 11.81
C LYS A 426 27.61 11.23 10.70
N GLY A 427 27.87 11.70 9.49
CA GLY A 427 28.10 10.81 8.36
C GLY A 427 28.53 11.57 7.12
N LYS A 428 28.73 10.83 6.03
CA LYS A 428 29.10 11.36 4.72
C LYS A 428 27.84 11.53 3.88
N VAL A 429 27.68 12.71 3.29
CA VAL A 429 26.63 12.91 2.29
C VAL A 429 27.04 12.19 1.01
N ILE A 430 26.27 11.17 0.60
CA ILE A 430 26.57 10.34 -0.58
C ILE A 430 25.70 10.69 -1.79
N GLY A 431 24.68 11.52 -1.61
CA GLY A 431 23.82 11.96 -2.70
C GLY A 431 22.84 13.05 -2.28
N ARG A 432 22.22 13.69 -3.27
CA ARG A 432 21.06 14.56 -3.10
C ARG A 432 19.80 13.77 -3.41
N GLY A 433 18.73 14.03 -2.64
CA GLY A 433 17.53 13.21 -2.62
C GLY A 433 16.72 13.16 -3.92
N ASN A 434 16.81 14.10 -4.86
CA ASN A 434 16.05 14.08 -6.10
C ASN A 434 16.90 14.49 -7.32
N PRO A 435 17.46 13.54 -8.07
CA PRO A 435 18.16 13.83 -9.32
C PRO A 435 17.22 14.51 -10.31
N GLY A 436 17.57 15.76 -10.68
CA GLY A 436 16.83 16.57 -11.65
C GLY A 436 15.80 17.54 -11.08
N CYS A 437 15.61 17.63 -9.77
CA CYS A 437 15.09 18.80 -9.09
C CYS A 437 16.25 19.72 -8.74
N ILE A 438 16.33 20.87 -9.39
CA ILE A 438 17.43 21.84 -9.22
C ILE A 438 17.48 22.41 -7.79
N PHE A 439 16.40 22.27 -7.02
CA PHE A 439 16.16 22.87 -5.70
C PHE A 439 15.67 21.88 -4.65
N ASN A 440 16.13 20.63 -4.69
CA ASN A 440 15.80 19.70 -3.63
C ASN A 440 16.95 19.69 -2.60
N GLU A 441 16.63 20.11 -1.39
CA GLU A 441 17.56 20.18 -0.26
C GLU A 441 17.66 18.84 0.50
N ASP A 442 16.99 17.79 0.01
CA ASP A 442 17.08 16.46 0.60
C ASP A 442 18.45 15.85 0.36
N PHE A 443 19.00 15.23 1.39
CA PHE A 443 20.30 14.58 1.35
C PHE A 443 20.18 13.10 1.67
N VAL A 444 21.13 12.32 1.17
CA VAL A 444 21.35 10.94 1.58
C VAL A 444 22.62 10.93 2.43
N LEU A 445 22.46 10.64 3.72
CA LEU A 445 23.54 10.53 4.69
C LEU A 445 23.91 9.05 4.88
N GLN A 446 25.19 8.75 4.83
CA GLN A 446 25.73 7.45 5.17
C GLN A 446 26.69 7.57 6.35
N ASP A 447 26.48 6.74 7.37
CA ASP A 447 27.47 6.50 8.42
C ASP A 447 28.06 5.09 8.31
N GLU A 448 28.82 4.65 9.30
CA GLU A 448 29.43 3.31 9.33
C GLU A 448 28.36 2.19 9.49
N THR A 449 27.17 2.54 9.98
CA THR A 449 26.12 1.59 10.35
C THR A 449 25.01 1.48 9.31
N GLY A 450 24.82 2.49 8.45
CA GLY A 450 23.75 2.45 7.45
C GLY A 450 23.58 3.74 6.65
N ILE A 451 22.48 3.81 5.93
CA ILE A 451 22.10 4.94 5.07
C ILE A 451 20.74 5.47 5.54
N ILE A 452 20.61 6.80 5.59
CA ILE A 452 19.34 7.46 5.92
C ILE A 452 19.07 8.62 4.95
N PHE A 453 17.80 8.83 4.62
CA PHE A 453 17.35 9.99 3.85
C PHE A 453 16.99 11.12 4.81
N LEU A 454 17.56 12.29 4.55
CA LEU A 454 17.25 13.53 5.23
C LEU A 454 16.30 14.33 4.37
N ASP A 455 15.08 14.51 4.82
CA ASP A 455 14.04 15.32 4.18
C ASP A 455 14.00 16.68 4.88
N TYR A 456 14.46 17.71 4.18
CA TYR A 456 14.51 19.05 4.73
C TYR A 456 13.21 19.79 4.47
N THR A 457 12.34 19.83 5.48
CA THR A 457 11.07 20.55 5.41
C THR A 457 11.21 21.91 6.13
N GLN A 458 11.13 22.99 5.35
CA GLN A 458 11.06 24.36 5.90
C GLN A 458 9.63 24.89 5.93
N PRO A 459 9.27 25.72 6.94
CA PRO A 459 7.96 26.39 7.00
C PRO A 459 7.67 27.29 5.80
N LEU A 460 8.70 27.78 5.12
CA LEU A 460 8.61 28.68 3.97
C LEU A 460 8.96 28.02 2.62
N TYR A 461 8.96 26.68 2.56
CA TYR A 461 9.30 25.88 1.38
C TYR A 461 8.65 26.36 0.07
N VAL A 462 7.38 26.81 0.14
CA VAL A 462 6.67 27.35 -1.06
C VAL A 462 7.30 28.65 -1.53
N LEU A 463 7.73 29.52 -0.62
CA LEU A 463 8.39 30.79 -0.96
C LEU A 463 9.81 30.54 -1.48
N GLU A 464 10.55 29.60 -0.90
CA GLU A 464 11.87 29.24 -1.41
C GLU A 464 11.81 28.64 -2.80
N LYS A 465 10.86 27.73 -3.07
CA LYS A 465 10.61 27.26 -4.45
C LYS A 465 10.31 28.41 -5.42
N PHE A 466 9.50 29.35 -4.99
CA PHE A 466 9.17 30.52 -5.80
C PHE A 466 10.42 31.37 -6.10
N PHE A 467 11.23 31.70 -5.08
CA PHE A 467 12.47 32.45 -5.27
C PHE A 467 13.54 31.69 -6.06
N ALA A 468 13.59 30.37 -5.92
CA ALA A 468 14.51 29.52 -6.69
C ALA A 468 14.19 29.51 -8.20
N LEU A 469 12.89 29.59 -8.57
CA LEU A 469 12.47 29.70 -9.97
C LEU A 469 12.94 31.01 -10.64
N PHE A 470 13.22 32.07 -9.87
CA PHE A 470 13.70 33.36 -10.38
C PHE A 470 15.25 33.49 -10.38
N LYS A 471 15.96 32.54 -9.74
CA LYS A 471 17.45 32.51 -9.69
C LYS A 471 18.08 31.53 -10.69
N ALA A 472 17.27 30.73 -11.37
CA ALA A 472 17.71 29.83 -12.44
C ALA A 472 17.54 30.51 -13.80
#